data_019fe1937721eb341a63c33591c2a831
#
_entry.id   019fe1937721eb341a63c33591c2a831
#
_cell.length_a   1.000
_cell.length_b   1.000
_cell.length_c   1.000
_cell.angle_alpha   90.00
_cell.angle_beta   90.00
_cell.angle_gamma   90.00
#
_symmetry.space_group_name_H-M   'P 1'
#
loop_
_entity.id
_entity.type
_entity.pdbx_description
1 polymer ?
#
loop_
_entity_poly.entity_id
_entity_poly.type
_entity_poly.pdbx_seq_one_letter_code
_entity_poly.pdbx_strand_id
1 'polypeptide(L)'
;MHMGNIPFILLKGLMMKTELTCPKCGAIVEKYLNPKPTVDIVIHDRERGLVLVDRKNPPYGNALPGGFIDLGESAEQAAVREAFEETNLRVRLTGLLGVYSAPDRDPRQHTISTVFIAEPLNPEQLRAGDDAAKVAFYSMEALPALVFD
;
A
#
# COMPACT_ATOMS: atom_id res chain seq x y z
N MET A 1 -19.28 -11.16 -17.51
CA MET A 1 -18.81 -9.92 -16.84
C MET A 1 -19.81 -8.83 -17.13
N HIS A 2 -20.69 -8.50 -16.18
CA HIS A 2 -21.68 -7.43 -16.33
C HIS A 2 -21.04 -6.15 -15.81
N MET A 3 -20.64 -5.28 -16.73
CA MET A 3 -20.36 -3.89 -16.39
C MET A 3 -21.70 -3.22 -16.08
N GLY A 4 -22.03 -3.10 -14.80
CA GLY A 4 -23.16 -2.30 -14.36
C GLY A 4 -22.94 -0.85 -14.77
N ASN A 5 -23.90 -0.27 -15.51
CA ASN A 5 -23.97 1.14 -15.82
C ASN A 5 -24.02 1.94 -14.51
N ILE A 6 -22.86 2.47 -14.11
CA ILE A 6 -22.83 3.54 -13.10
C ILE A 6 -23.36 4.78 -13.82
N PRO A 7 -24.48 5.38 -13.38
CA PRO A 7 -24.96 6.63 -13.96
C PRO A 7 -23.86 7.68 -13.76
N PHE A 8 -23.36 8.21 -14.86
CA PHE A 8 -22.44 9.34 -14.88
C PHE A 8 -23.23 10.56 -14.36
N ILE A 9 -23.36 10.64 -13.04
CA ILE A 9 -23.87 11.85 -12.40
C ILE A 9 -22.77 12.87 -12.60
N LEU A 10 -23.06 13.82 -13.46
CA LEU A 10 -22.26 15.01 -13.71
C LEU A 10 -22.21 15.86 -12.41
N LEU A 11 -21.47 15.41 -11.41
CA LEU A 11 -21.08 16.20 -10.26
C LEU A 11 -19.98 17.15 -10.74
N LYS A 12 -20.42 18.25 -11.38
CA LYS A 12 -19.56 19.41 -11.58
C LYS A 12 -18.83 19.73 -10.27
N GLY A 13 -17.53 19.45 -10.24
CA GLY A 13 -16.58 20.22 -9.48
C GLY A 13 -16.72 20.26 -7.97
N LEU A 14 -17.19 19.20 -7.29
CA LEU A 14 -16.96 19.11 -5.85
C LEU A 14 -15.58 18.47 -5.63
N MET A 15 -14.53 19.27 -5.87
CA MET A 15 -13.24 18.98 -5.26
C MET A 15 -13.52 18.93 -3.75
N MET A 16 -13.40 17.75 -3.13
CA MET A 16 -13.62 17.62 -1.71
C MET A 16 -12.53 18.44 -1.00
N LYS A 17 -12.93 19.60 -0.52
CA LYS A 17 -12.12 20.50 0.31
C LYS A 17 -12.64 20.41 1.73
N THR A 18 -11.75 20.50 2.69
CA THR A 18 -12.10 20.75 4.09
C THR A 18 -11.48 22.07 4.51
N GLU A 19 -12.17 22.79 5.36
CA GLU A 19 -11.67 24.03 5.96
C GLU A 19 -10.96 23.70 7.27
N LEU A 20 -9.76 24.21 7.43
CA LEU A 20 -8.97 24.11 8.65
C LEU A 20 -8.80 25.52 9.22
N THR A 21 -9.02 25.67 10.53
CA THR A 21 -8.74 26.92 11.20
C THR A 21 -7.27 26.94 11.67
N CYS A 22 -6.52 27.95 11.24
CA CYS A 22 -5.14 28.14 11.70
C CYS A 22 -5.12 28.38 13.23
N PRO A 23 -4.40 27.56 14.01
CA PRO A 23 -4.38 27.70 15.48
C PRO A 23 -3.64 28.97 15.97
N LYS A 24 -2.86 29.60 15.09
CA LYS A 24 -2.12 30.82 15.45
C LYS A 24 -2.90 32.12 15.20
N CYS A 25 -3.67 32.20 14.11
CA CYS A 25 -4.30 33.47 13.71
C CYS A 25 -5.81 33.35 13.41
N GLY A 26 -6.40 32.16 13.51
CA GLY A 26 -7.82 31.94 13.24
C GLY A 26 -8.22 31.96 11.75
N ALA A 27 -7.28 32.20 10.84
CA ALA A 27 -7.59 32.22 9.41
C ALA A 27 -8.06 30.83 8.91
N ILE A 28 -9.04 30.84 8.01
CA ILE A 28 -9.52 29.61 7.36
C ILE A 28 -8.55 29.27 6.22
N VAL A 29 -8.11 28.00 6.19
CA VAL A 29 -7.25 27.44 5.15
C VAL A 29 -7.98 26.29 4.49
N GLU A 30 -8.12 26.31 3.17
CA GLU A 30 -8.66 25.19 2.40
C GLU A 30 -7.62 24.07 2.28
N LYS A 31 -8.03 22.84 2.58
CA LYS A 31 -7.25 21.61 2.36
C LYS A 31 -7.98 20.72 1.35
N TYR A 32 -7.30 20.36 0.28
CA TYR A 32 -7.82 19.36 -0.66
C TYR A 32 -7.76 17.96 -0.07
N LEU A 33 -8.85 17.21 -0.24
CA LEU A 33 -8.94 15.81 0.15
C LEU A 33 -8.78 14.95 -1.10
N ASN A 34 -7.62 14.39 -1.28
CA ASN A 34 -7.31 13.45 -2.36
C ASN A 34 -7.07 12.05 -1.78
N PRO A 35 -7.33 10.98 -2.56
CA PRO A 35 -6.84 9.66 -2.20
C PRO A 35 -5.32 9.70 -1.99
N LYS A 36 -4.83 8.93 -1.01
CA LYS A 36 -3.40 8.88 -0.72
C LYS A 36 -2.73 7.83 -1.58
N PRO A 37 -1.63 8.17 -2.29
CA PRO A 37 -0.89 7.20 -3.06
C PRO A 37 -0.09 6.27 -2.15
N THR A 38 -0.18 4.96 -2.42
CA THR A 38 0.54 3.90 -1.73
C THR A 38 1.14 2.91 -2.73
N VAL A 39 2.06 2.10 -2.26
CA VAL A 39 2.57 0.93 -2.97
C VAL A 39 2.38 -0.31 -2.12
N ASP A 40 2.14 -1.45 -2.76
CA ASP A 40 2.24 -2.78 -2.16
C ASP A 40 3.15 -3.64 -3.04
N ILE A 41 3.87 -4.59 -2.44
CA ILE A 41 4.87 -5.37 -3.16
C ILE A 41 4.61 -6.87 -2.97
N VAL A 42 4.33 -7.57 -4.07
CA VAL A 42 4.29 -9.02 -4.14
C VAL A 42 5.72 -9.53 -4.28
N ILE A 43 6.41 -9.73 -3.15
CA ILE A 43 7.78 -10.27 -3.12
C ILE A 43 7.67 -11.80 -3.16
N HIS A 44 8.01 -12.39 -4.29
CA HIS A 44 7.90 -13.83 -4.50
C HIS A 44 9.27 -14.48 -4.73
N ASP A 45 9.61 -15.44 -3.89
CA ASP A 45 10.74 -16.34 -4.05
C ASP A 45 10.24 -17.69 -4.56
N ARG A 46 10.89 -18.27 -5.58
CA ARG A 46 10.43 -19.48 -6.25
C ARG A 46 10.43 -20.73 -5.34
N GLU A 47 11.33 -20.76 -4.36
CA GLU A 47 11.48 -21.91 -3.45
C GLU A 47 10.74 -21.71 -2.13
N ARG A 48 10.66 -20.45 -1.66
CA ARG A 48 10.16 -20.09 -0.32
C ARG A 48 8.74 -19.55 -0.33
N GLY A 49 8.26 -19.05 -1.48
CA GLY A 49 6.91 -18.52 -1.65
C GLY A 49 6.83 -17.01 -1.49
N LEU A 50 5.70 -16.52 -0.98
CA LEU A 50 5.33 -15.11 -0.88
C LEU A 50 5.72 -14.53 0.49
N VAL A 51 6.31 -13.34 0.49
CA VAL A 51 6.59 -12.59 1.73
C VAL A 51 5.36 -11.85 2.20
N LEU A 52 4.97 -12.08 3.45
CA LEU A 52 3.94 -11.29 4.13
C LEU A 52 4.49 -10.71 5.43
N VAL A 53 3.95 -9.57 5.81
CA VAL A 53 4.20 -8.90 7.08
C VAL A 53 2.98 -9.06 8.00
N ASP A 54 3.22 -9.30 9.28
CA ASP A 54 2.20 -9.22 10.32
C ASP A 54 2.25 -7.81 10.91
N ARG A 55 1.15 -7.08 10.78
CA ARG A 55 1.08 -5.65 11.09
C ARG A 55 1.08 -5.39 12.59
N LYS A 56 1.92 -4.44 13.05
CA LYS A 56 1.91 -3.92 14.43
C LYS A 56 0.74 -2.97 14.70
N ASN A 57 0.24 -2.30 13.65
CA ASN A 57 -0.76 -1.26 13.73
C ASN A 57 -2.07 -1.69 13.06
N PRO A 58 -3.24 -1.22 13.55
CA PRO A 58 -4.53 -1.54 12.91
C PRO A 58 -4.60 -1.12 11.43
N PRO A 59 -5.28 -1.90 10.59
CA PRO A 59 -5.87 -3.22 10.90
C PRO A 59 -4.78 -4.26 11.13
N TYR A 60 -4.96 -5.12 12.14
CA TYR A 60 -4.02 -6.19 12.49
C TYR A 60 -4.19 -7.41 11.60
N GLY A 61 -3.10 -8.09 11.30
CA GLY A 61 -3.06 -9.31 10.52
C GLY A 61 -2.05 -9.24 9.38
N ASN A 62 -2.11 -10.21 8.46
CA ASN A 62 -1.15 -10.33 7.38
C ASN A 62 -1.46 -9.37 6.23
N ALA A 63 -0.42 -8.75 5.69
CA ALA A 63 -0.49 -7.89 4.52
C ALA A 63 0.73 -8.10 3.61
N LEU A 64 0.64 -7.64 2.37
CA LEU A 64 1.81 -7.42 1.56
C LEU A 64 2.69 -6.33 2.20
N PRO A 65 4.03 -6.40 2.07
CA PRO A 65 4.87 -5.25 2.37
C PRO A 65 4.45 -4.04 1.55
N GLY A 66 4.44 -2.84 2.16
CA GLY A 66 4.06 -1.64 1.45
C GLY A 66 3.70 -0.47 2.35
N GLY A 67 3.61 0.72 1.75
CA GLY A 67 3.33 1.94 2.48
C GLY A 67 3.04 3.13 1.58
N PHE A 68 3.17 4.34 2.15
CA PHE A 68 2.93 5.58 1.41
C PHE A 68 4.10 5.94 0.51
N ILE A 69 3.78 6.57 -0.63
CA ILE A 69 4.80 7.20 -1.49
C ILE A 69 5.16 8.54 -0.87
N ASP A 70 6.44 8.76 -0.62
CA ASP A 70 6.95 10.00 -0.07
C ASP A 70 7.05 11.11 -1.12
N LEU A 71 7.00 12.37 -0.68
CA LEU A 71 7.13 13.51 -1.57
C LEU A 71 8.49 13.51 -2.30
N GLY A 72 8.45 13.51 -3.61
CA GLY A 72 9.66 13.48 -4.46
C GLY A 72 10.14 12.08 -4.83
N GLU A 73 9.43 11.04 -4.39
CA GLU A 73 9.72 9.64 -4.67
C GLU A 73 8.82 9.11 -5.81
N SER A 74 9.35 8.26 -6.68
CA SER A 74 8.50 7.51 -7.64
C SER A 74 7.88 6.30 -6.96
N ALA A 75 6.82 5.73 -7.55
CA ALA A 75 6.19 4.52 -7.03
C ALA A 75 7.17 3.33 -6.97
N GLU A 76 8.08 3.20 -7.95
CA GLU A 76 9.11 2.16 -7.96
C GLU A 76 10.13 2.36 -6.85
N GLN A 77 10.53 3.61 -6.57
CA GLN A 77 11.44 3.93 -5.48
C GLN A 77 10.79 3.62 -4.12
N ALA A 78 9.53 4.03 -3.93
CA ALA A 78 8.75 3.70 -2.75
C ALA A 78 8.66 2.18 -2.54
N ALA A 79 8.37 1.40 -3.59
CA ALA A 79 8.26 -0.05 -3.51
C ALA A 79 9.57 -0.71 -3.05
N VAL A 80 10.71 -0.26 -3.57
CA VAL A 80 12.03 -0.79 -3.17
C VAL A 80 12.37 -0.39 -1.72
N ARG A 81 12.07 0.84 -1.31
CA ARG A 81 12.29 1.33 0.05
C ARG A 81 11.43 0.57 1.06
N GLU A 82 10.12 0.50 0.83
CA GLU A 82 9.17 -0.20 1.73
C GLU A 82 9.50 -1.69 1.87
N ALA A 83 9.83 -2.36 0.76
CA ALA A 83 10.29 -3.74 0.80
C ALA A 83 11.50 -3.89 1.73
N PHE A 84 12.48 -2.99 1.66
CA PHE A 84 13.66 -3.03 2.51
C PHE A 84 13.34 -2.68 3.96
N GLU A 85 12.58 -1.63 4.21
CA GLU A 85 12.24 -1.15 5.56
C GLU A 85 11.43 -2.18 6.35
N GLU A 86 10.44 -2.82 5.75
CA GLU A 86 9.58 -3.78 6.43
C GLU A 86 10.15 -5.20 6.51
N THR A 87 10.98 -5.60 5.53
CA THR A 87 11.41 -7.01 5.38
C THR A 87 12.93 -7.23 5.39
N ASN A 88 13.73 -6.15 5.35
CA ASN A 88 15.19 -6.18 5.15
C ASN A 88 15.63 -6.84 3.83
N LEU A 89 14.71 -7.06 2.89
CA LEU A 89 15.00 -7.61 1.59
C LEU A 89 15.34 -6.51 0.57
N ARG A 90 16.43 -6.68 -0.13
CA ARG A 90 16.67 -5.98 -1.40
C ARG A 90 15.90 -6.69 -2.47
N VAL A 91 15.13 -5.95 -3.25
CA VAL A 91 14.26 -6.53 -4.28
C VAL A 91 14.59 -5.98 -5.66
N ARG A 92 14.31 -6.80 -6.66
CA ARG A 92 14.24 -6.38 -8.07
C ARG A 92 12.77 -6.40 -8.49
N LEU A 93 12.23 -5.24 -8.85
CA LEU A 93 10.90 -5.16 -9.43
C LEU A 93 10.91 -5.86 -10.80
N THR A 94 9.96 -6.75 -11.03
CA THR A 94 9.85 -7.55 -12.27
C THR A 94 8.64 -7.17 -13.10
N GLY A 95 7.66 -6.48 -12.50
CA GLY A 95 6.48 -6.02 -13.21
C GLY A 95 5.51 -5.24 -12.33
N LEU A 96 4.56 -4.61 -13.00
CA LEU A 96 3.39 -4.00 -12.38
C LEU A 96 2.26 -5.02 -12.37
N LEU A 97 1.70 -5.34 -11.19
CA LEU A 97 0.53 -6.19 -11.07
C LEU A 97 -0.74 -5.42 -11.43
N GLY A 98 -0.88 -4.21 -10.89
CA GLY A 98 -2.03 -3.35 -11.15
C GLY A 98 -2.13 -2.16 -10.20
N VAL A 99 -3.23 -1.42 -10.36
CA VAL A 99 -3.60 -0.30 -9.48
C VAL A 99 -4.93 -0.62 -8.82
N TYR A 100 -4.98 -0.54 -7.50
CA TYR A 100 -6.11 -0.87 -6.67
C TYR A 100 -6.59 0.38 -5.94
N SER A 101 -7.79 0.86 -6.27
CA SER A 101 -8.25 2.19 -5.86
C SER A 101 -9.70 2.22 -5.40
N ALA A 102 -10.31 1.09 -5.01
CA ALA A 102 -11.65 1.09 -4.44
C ALA A 102 -11.66 1.98 -3.18
N PRO A 103 -12.64 2.92 -3.03
CA PRO A 103 -12.64 3.89 -1.95
C PRO A 103 -12.71 3.30 -0.54
N ASP A 104 -13.26 2.10 -0.41
CA ASP A 104 -13.51 1.36 0.83
C ASP A 104 -12.50 0.23 1.09
N ARG A 105 -11.49 0.06 0.21
CA ARG A 105 -10.45 -0.97 0.33
C ARG A 105 -9.65 -0.85 1.64
N ASP A 106 -9.30 0.37 2.05
CA ASP A 106 -8.64 0.64 3.32
C ASP A 106 -9.64 1.32 4.27
N PRO A 107 -10.01 0.69 5.39
CA PRO A 107 -11.02 1.23 6.29
C PRO A 107 -10.61 2.54 6.97
N ARG A 108 -9.33 2.92 6.92
CA ARG A 108 -8.81 4.15 7.54
C ARG A 108 -8.99 5.38 6.66
N GLN A 109 -8.86 5.20 5.33
CA GLN A 109 -8.91 6.30 4.36
C GLN A 109 -8.88 5.79 2.92
N HIS A 110 -9.37 6.59 1.97
CA HIS A 110 -9.22 6.27 0.55
C HIS A 110 -7.74 6.29 0.15
N THR A 111 -7.23 5.16 -0.34
CA THR A 111 -5.87 5.00 -0.88
C THR A 111 -5.93 4.58 -2.35
N ILE A 112 -4.87 4.87 -3.09
CA ILE A 112 -4.63 4.33 -4.43
C ILE A 112 -3.32 3.55 -4.33
N SER A 113 -3.40 2.23 -4.36
CA SER A 113 -2.22 1.38 -4.26
C SER A 113 -1.74 0.93 -5.64
N THR A 114 -0.47 1.20 -5.92
CA THR A 114 0.25 0.65 -7.08
C THR A 114 0.97 -0.61 -6.62
N VAL A 115 0.55 -1.78 -7.14
CA VAL A 115 1.08 -3.07 -6.69
C VAL A 115 2.13 -3.59 -7.67
N PHE A 116 3.35 -3.80 -7.17
CA PHE A 116 4.46 -4.33 -7.95
C PHE A 116 4.72 -5.81 -7.64
N ILE A 117 5.22 -6.53 -8.65
CA ILE A 117 5.78 -7.87 -8.48
C ILE A 117 7.29 -7.73 -8.37
N ALA A 118 7.90 -8.44 -7.42
CA ALA A 118 9.33 -8.37 -7.16
C ALA A 118 9.92 -9.74 -6.80
N GLU A 119 11.21 -9.90 -7.09
CA GLU A 119 12.02 -11.02 -6.65
C GLU A 119 13.01 -10.55 -5.58
N PRO A 120 13.19 -11.29 -4.47
CA PRO A 120 14.20 -10.95 -3.47
C PRO A 120 15.60 -11.30 -3.98
N LEU A 121 16.57 -10.42 -3.72
CA LEU A 121 17.98 -10.62 -4.08
C LEU A 121 18.80 -11.25 -2.96
N ASN A 122 18.29 -11.23 -1.73
CA ASN A 122 18.94 -11.72 -0.51
C ASN A 122 17.93 -12.40 0.43
N PRO A 123 17.21 -13.45 -0.04
CA PRO A 123 16.09 -14.04 0.69
C PRO A 123 16.46 -14.62 2.06
N GLU A 124 17.72 -14.95 2.28
CA GLU A 124 18.25 -15.44 3.57
C GLU A 124 18.34 -14.35 4.65
N GLN A 125 18.21 -13.06 4.26
CA GLN A 125 18.30 -11.93 5.18
C GLN A 125 16.91 -11.42 5.64
N LEU A 126 15.83 -12.16 5.32
CA LEU A 126 14.48 -11.80 5.74
C LEU A 126 14.39 -11.61 7.25
N ARG A 127 13.99 -10.41 7.67
CA ARG A 127 13.67 -10.11 9.07
C ARG A 127 12.70 -8.93 9.13
N ALA A 128 11.88 -8.92 10.18
CA ALA A 128 10.93 -7.83 10.40
C ALA A 128 11.67 -6.51 10.68
N GLY A 129 11.21 -5.46 10.02
CA GLY A 129 11.59 -4.09 10.29
C GLY A 129 10.78 -3.47 11.44
N ASP A 130 10.86 -2.14 11.58
CA ASP A 130 10.31 -1.44 12.74
C ASP A 130 8.78 -1.49 12.81
N ASP A 131 8.09 -1.46 11.69
CA ASP A 131 6.62 -1.43 11.59
C ASP A 131 5.97 -2.82 11.44
N ALA A 132 6.76 -3.88 11.24
CA ALA A 132 6.29 -5.26 11.19
C ALA A 132 6.49 -5.97 12.55
N ALA A 133 5.44 -6.63 13.05
CA ALA A 133 5.55 -7.50 14.23
C ALA A 133 6.30 -8.79 13.88
N LYS A 134 6.07 -9.29 12.67
CA LYS A 134 6.69 -10.49 12.11
C LYS A 134 6.71 -10.39 10.60
N VAL A 135 7.68 -11.03 9.97
CA VAL A 135 7.74 -11.26 8.53
C VAL A 135 8.08 -12.72 8.28
N ALA A 136 7.47 -13.31 7.25
CA ALA A 136 7.76 -14.69 6.88
C ALA A 136 7.46 -14.93 5.39
N PHE A 137 8.09 -15.98 4.85
CA PHE A 137 7.68 -16.59 3.59
C PHE A 137 6.50 -17.53 3.84
N TYR A 138 5.52 -17.50 2.94
CA TYR A 138 4.35 -18.39 2.96
C TYR A 138 4.25 -19.13 1.63
N SER A 139 3.99 -20.43 1.69
CA SER A 139 3.68 -21.22 0.50
C SER A 139 2.40 -20.67 -0.17
N MET A 140 2.36 -20.68 -1.48
CA MET A 140 1.19 -20.24 -2.24
C MET A 140 -0.06 -21.08 -1.97
N GLU A 141 0.10 -22.34 -1.54
CA GLU A 141 -1.00 -23.24 -1.18
C GLU A 141 -1.53 -23.00 0.24
N ALA A 142 -0.81 -22.23 1.07
CA ALA A 142 -1.12 -22.01 2.48
C ALA A 142 -1.06 -20.54 2.88
N LEU A 143 -1.51 -19.65 2.00
CA LEU A 143 -1.57 -18.22 2.29
C LEU A 143 -2.62 -17.94 3.37
N PRO A 144 -2.27 -17.15 4.41
CA PRO A 144 -3.25 -16.67 5.35
C PRO A 144 -4.17 -15.63 4.70
N ALA A 145 -5.31 -15.34 5.35
CA ALA A 145 -6.15 -14.22 4.95
C ALA A 145 -5.37 -12.91 5.08
N LEU A 146 -5.50 -12.05 4.05
CA LEU A 146 -4.93 -10.71 4.08
C LEU A 146 -5.95 -9.73 4.67
N VAL A 147 -5.45 -8.64 5.26
CA VAL A 147 -6.29 -7.59 5.86
C VAL A 147 -6.77 -6.53 4.87
N PHE A 148 -6.20 -6.53 3.68
CA PHE A 148 -6.62 -5.69 2.56
C PHE A 148 -6.93 -6.56 1.36
N ASP A 149 -8.03 -6.25 0.66
CA ASP A 149 -8.47 -6.90 -0.58
C ASP A 149 -7.65 -6.44 -1.79
#